data_c1cc72342cc25dfe5759d2b04744c312
#
_entry.id   c1cc72342cc25dfe5759d2b04744c312
#
_cell.length_a   1.000
_cell.length_b   1.000
_cell.length_c   1.000
_cell.angle_alpha   90.00
_cell.angle_beta   90.00
_cell.angle_gamma   90.00
#
_symmetry.space_group_name_H-M   'P 1'
#
loop_
_entity.id
_entity.type
_entity.pdbx_description
1 polymer ?
#
loop_
_entity_poly.entity_id
_entity_poly.type
_entity_poly.pdbx_seq_one_letter_code
_entity_poly.pdbx_strand_id
1 'polypeptide(L)'
;MSFKLNSFVAAALFTSLCATSLPALAADPAAALAALQNNVQSLGPNGEKPESASTITLSDTELAKIKAMNATAAIVFHYTGNDWAKAQTAGLKAQFAKMGIKVIGVTDAGFKPEKQVADIETMLAQKPSIIVSIPADPAATASAYKAAAAQGVKLVFMDNVPKGMQAGKDYVSVVSADNYGNGVAAAHLMAQALKSEGDIGIVFHAADFFVTRQRYDAFKKTIKETYPKINIVAEQGIGGPDFTGDADKAASAMLTSHRKIKGIWAVWDGPAEGVIAAARTAGRDDLVITTIDLGENVAIDMARGGFVKGLGAQRPYDQGVTEALLAGYGLLGKAAPPYVALPALPVTKKNLIDAWQTVYRVPATNKIKSSMR
;
A
#
# COMPACT_ATOMS: atom_id res chain seq x y z
N MET A 1 30.11 -60.24 -62.57
CA MET A 1 29.15 -59.18 -62.59
C MET A 1 29.38 -58.31 -61.34
N SER A 2 29.99 -57.15 -61.54
CA SER A 2 30.46 -56.27 -60.44
C SER A 2 29.55 -55.03 -60.40
N PHE A 3 28.86 -54.85 -59.32
CA PHE A 3 28.08 -53.61 -59.08
C PHE A 3 28.91 -52.65 -58.27
N LYS A 4 29.18 -51.46 -58.82
CA LYS A 4 29.81 -50.34 -58.17
C LYS A 4 28.72 -49.56 -57.41
N LEU A 5 28.94 -49.33 -56.12
CA LEU A 5 28.11 -48.45 -55.25
C LEU A 5 28.73 -47.06 -55.28
N ASN A 6 28.01 -46.08 -55.77
CA ASN A 6 28.40 -44.67 -55.73
C ASN A 6 27.93 -44.05 -54.37
N SER A 7 28.88 -43.57 -53.63
CA SER A 7 28.60 -42.80 -52.36
C SER A 7 28.41 -41.33 -52.70
N PHE A 8 27.20 -40.79 -52.45
CA PHE A 8 26.95 -39.35 -52.44
C PHE A 8 27.23 -38.83 -51.06
N VAL A 9 28.19 -37.94 -50.91
CA VAL A 9 28.44 -37.16 -49.69
C VAL A 9 27.60 -35.89 -49.77
N ALA A 10 26.58 -35.79 -48.92
CA ALA A 10 25.80 -34.56 -48.74
C ALA A 10 26.48 -33.71 -47.67
N ALA A 11 27.07 -32.60 -48.07
CA ALA A 11 27.58 -31.58 -47.15
C ALA A 11 26.41 -30.75 -46.59
N ALA A 12 26.07 -30.93 -45.31
CA ALA A 12 25.12 -30.08 -44.59
C ALA A 12 25.82 -28.79 -44.10
N LEU A 13 25.48 -27.67 -44.72
CA LEU A 13 25.86 -26.35 -44.23
C LEU A 13 25.02 -26.03 -42.99
N PHE A 14 25.64 -26.07 -41.82
CA PHE A 14 25.06 -25.50 -40.59
C PHE A 14 25.25 -23.98 -40.60
N THR A 15 24.21 -23.23 -40.97
CA THR A 15 24.14 -21.78 -40.73
C THR A 15 23.83 -21.55 -39.25
N SER A 16 24.85 -21.19 -38.50
CA SER A 16 24.72 -20.74 -37.12
C SER A 16 23.99 -19.39 -37.11
N LEU A 17 22.70 -19.39 -36.74
CA LEU A 17 21.96 -18.16 -36.44
C LEU A 17 22.47 -17.62 -35.07
N CYS A 18 23.40 -16.66 -35.11
CA CYS A 18 23.70 -15.84 -33.93
C CYS A 18 22.46 -15.00 -33.60
N ALA A 19 21.64 -15.46 -32.66
CA ALA A 19 20.63 -14.64 -32.05
C ALA A 19 21.33 -13.53 -31.25
N THR A 20 21.48 -12.36 -31.84
CA THR A 20 21.86 -11.14 -31.11
C THR A 20 20.69 -10.81 -30.21
N SER A 21 20.84 -11.12 -28.90
CA SER A 21 19.95 -10.59 -27.87
C SER A 21 20.07 -9.08 -27.90
N LEU A 22 19.08 -8.39 -28.43
CA LEU A 22 18.93 -6.96 -28.26
C LEU A 22 18.90 -6.69 -26.76
N PRO A 23 19.71 -5.74 -26.24
CA PRO A 23 19.59 -5.33 -24.85
C PRO A 23 18.16 -4.85 -24.64
N ALA A 24 17.46 -5.41 -23.65
CA ALA A 24 16.16 -4.90 -23.23
C ALA A 24 16.34 -3.41 -22.92
N LEU A 25 15.76 -2.54 -23.73
CA LEU A 25 15.71 -1.11 -23.41
C LEU A 25 15.05 -1.00 -22.05
N ALA A 26 15.74 -0.39 -21.09
CA ALA A 26 15.16 -0.07 -19.80
C ALA A 26 13.86 0.71 -20.06
N ALA A 27 12.73 0.25 -19.47
CA ALA A 27 11.44 0.88 -19.67
C ALA A 27 11.53 2.37 -19.26
N ASP A 28 10.85 3.24 -20.00
CA ASP A 28 10.73 4.65 -19.62
C ASP A 28 9.94 4.76 -18.29
N PRO A 29 10.58 5.18 -17.18
CA PRO A 29 9.91 5.27 -15.89
C PRO A 29 8.69 6.20 -15.91
N ALA A 30 8.70 7.26 -16.72
CA ALA A 30 7.61 8.22 -16.77
C ALA A 30 6.33 7.64 -17.40
N ALA A 31 6.47 6.88 -18.49
CA ALA A 31 5.34 6.19 -19.11
C ALA A 31 4.75 5.11 -18.18
N ALA A 32 5.62 4.35 -17.51
CA ALA A 32 5.19 3.34 -16.55
C ALA A 32 4.43 3.95 -15.36
N LEU A 33 4.90 5.07 -14.82
CA LEU A 33 4.22 5.78 -13.72
C LEU A 33 2.85 6.33 -14.13
N ALA A 34 2.69 6.81 -15.35
CA ALA A 34 1.39 7.30 -15.85
C ALA A 34 0.35 6.18 -15.96
N ALA A 35 0.77 4.98 -16.35
CA ALA A 35 -0.11 3.82 -16.50
C ALA A 35 -0.70 3.34 -15.16
N LEU A 36 0.00 3.52 -14.03
CA LEU A 36 -0.44 3.08 -12.70
C LEU A 36 -1.71 3.81 -12.20
N GLN A 37 -1.94 5.03 -12.63
CA GLN A 37 -3.08 5.83 -12.15
C GLN A 37 -4.44 5.29 -12.64
N ASN A 38 -4.43 4.48 -13.70
CA ASN A 38 -5.63 3.95 -14.34
C ASN A 38 -5.76 2.42 -14.25
N ASN A 39 -4.80 1.75 -13.65
CA ASN A 39 -4.75 0.29 -13.61
C ASN A 39 -4.32 -0.22 -12.23
N VAL A 40 -5.24 -0.83 -11.50
CA VAL A 40 -4.96 -1.48 -10.21
C VAL A 40 -4.29 -2.83 -10.46
N GLN A 41 -3.12 -3.04 -9.88
CA GLN A 41 -2.33 -4.27 -10.03
C GLN A 41 -2.44 -5.23 -8.85
N SER A 42 -2.90 -4.75 -7.68
CA SER A 42 -3.10 -5.57 -6.50
C SER A 42 -4.23 -6.58 -6.70
N LEU A 43 -4.03 -7.79 -6.20
CA LEU A 43 -5.12 -8.72 -5.92
C LEU A 43 -5.53 -8.59 -4.46
N GLY A 44 -6.74 -9.00 -4.12
CA GLY A 44 -7.23 -9.05 -2.75
C GLY A 44 -6.55 -10.14 -1.91
N PRO A 45 -6.80 -10.16 -0.58
CA PRO A 45 -6.14 -11.09 0.35
C PRO A 45 -6.33 -12.57 0.02
N ASN A 46 -7.41 -12.95 -0.67
CA ASN A 46 -7.66 -14.32 -1.11
C ASN A 46 -7.52 -14.47 -2.64
N GLY A 47 -6.84 -13.52 -3.32
CA GLY A 47 -6.65 -13.52 -4.77
C GLY A 47 -7.79 -12.90 -5.57
N GLU A 48 -8.70 -12.18 -4.94
CA GLU A 48 -9.82 -11.51 -5.60
C GLU A 48 -9.32 -10.41 -6.56
N LYS A 49 -9.96 -10.28 -7.70
CA LYS A 49 -9.73 -9.16 -8.62
C LYS A 49 -10.29 -7.87 -8.03
N PRO A 50 -9.59 -6.73 -8.18
CA PRO A 50 -10.08 -5.47 -7.65
C PRO A 50 -11.26 -4.94 -8.47
N GLU A 51 -12.30 -4.46 -7.75
CA GLU A 51 -13.32 -3.57 -8.31
C GLU A 51 -12.92 -2.12 -8.06
N SER A 52 -13.34 -1.22 -8.94
CA SER A 52 -13.06 0.21 -8.78
C SER A 52 -13.91 0.84 -7.68
N ALA A 53 -13.31 1.67 -6.83
CA ALA A 53 -14.05 2.43 -5.82
C ALA A 53 -15.10 3.38 -6.44
N SER A 54 -14.91 3.82 -7.70
CA SER A 54 -15.87 4.70 -8.39
C SER A 54 -17.21 4.03 -8.71
N THR A 55 -17.27 2.70 -8.71
CA THR A 55 -18.53 1.95 -8.94
C THR A 55 -19.36 1.81 -7.66
N ILE A 56 -18.77 2.11 -6.49
CA ILE A 56 -19.44 1.94 -5.19
C ILE A 56 -20.27 3.20 -4.89
N THR A 57 -21.56 3.12 -5.16
CA THR A 57 -22.49 4.26 -5.01
C THR A 57 -23.79 3.85 -4.33
N LEU A 58 -24.42 4.80 -3.65
CA LEU A 58 -25.75 4.68 -3.07
C LEU A 58 -26.67 5.73 -3.71
N SER A 59 -27.86 5.31 -4.13
CA SER A 59 -28.90 6.22 -4.60
C SER A 59 -29.52 6.99 -3.44
N ASP A 60 -30.24 8.08 -3.74
CA ASP A 60 -30.94 8.87 -2.71
C ASP A 60 -31.97 8.03 -1.95
N THR A 61 -32.65 7.09 -2.63
CA THR A 61 -33.58 6.17 -2.01
C THR A 61 -32.88 5.21 -1.04
N GLU A 62 -31.70 4.69 -1.41
CA GLU A 62 -30.88 3.84 -0.53
C GLU A 62 -30.37 4.63 0.69
N LEU A 63 -29.91 5.86 0.48
CA LEU A 63 -29.49 6.76 1.56
C LEU A 63 -30.64 7.06 2.53
N ALA A 64 -31.86 7.32 2.02
CA ALA A 64 -33.04 7.55 2.86
C ALA A 64 -33.38 6.31 3.71
N LYS A 65 -33.31 5.09 3.12
CA LYS A 65 -33.51 3.84 3.87
C LYS A 65 -32.47 3.66 4.98
N ILE A 66 -31.19 3.88 4.69
CA ILE A 66 -30.12 3.77 5.70
C ILE A 66 -30.34 4.77 6.86
N LYS A 67 -30.67 6.02 6.56
CA LYS A 67 -30.96 7.05 7.59
C LYS A 67 -32.08 6.62 8.52
N ALA A 68 -33.12 5.99 7.98
CA ALA A 68 -34.26 5.51 8.78
C ALA A 68 -33.90 4.34 9.73
N MET A 69 -32.77 3.64 9.50
CA MET A 69 -32.32 2.53 10.34
C MET A 69 -31.71 2.98 11.67
N ASN A 70 -31.34 4.25 11.80
CA ASN A 70 -30.62 4.78 12.98
C ASN A 70 -29.39 3.94 13.35
N ALA A 71 -28.66 3.47 12.36
CA ALA A 71 -27.52 2.58 12.52
C ALA A 71 -26.35 3.24 13.23
N THR A 72 -25.54 2.42 13.89
CA THR A 72 -24.31 2.87 14.58
C THR A 72 -23.11 2.12 14.02
N ALA A 73 -21.94 2.77 14.04
CA ALA A 73 -20.70 2.20 13.56
C ALA A 73 -19.57 2.36 14.60
N ALA A 74 -18.75 1.33 14.75
CA ALA A 74 -17.45 1.39 15.42
C ALA A 74 -16.32 1.30 14.39
N ILE A 75 -15.20 1.99 14.67
CA ILE A 75 -13.99 1.95 13.85
C ILE A 75 -12.88 1.37 14.72
N VAL A 76 -12.33 0.22 14.33
CA VAL A 76 -11.37 -0.53 15.14
C VAL A 76 -10.04 -0.64 14.41
N PHE A 77 -9.07 0.20 14.80
CA PHE A 77 -7.76 0.24 14.16
C PHE A 77 -6.74 -0.69 14.83
N HIS A 78 -5.80 -1.16 14.03
CA HIS A 78 -4.56 -1.76 14.50
C HIS A 78 -3.61 -0.71 15.11
N TYR A 79 -3.60 0.52 14.54
CA TYR A 79 -2.79 1.64 14.97
C TYR A 79 -3.35 2.97 14.41
N THR A 80 -3.34 4.05 15.20
CA THR A 80 -3.89 5.35 14.80
C THR A 80 -2.88 6.50 14.76
N GLY A 81 -1.62 6.24 15.14
CA GLY A 81 -0.61 7.29 15.35
C GLY A 81 -0.03 7.93 14.09
N ASN A 82 -0.57 7.68 12.89
CA ASN A 82 -0.08 8.21 11.61
C ASN A 82 -1.14 9.01 10.84
N ASP A 83 -0.71 9.71 9.80
CA ASP A 83 -1.59 10.55 8.99
C ASP A 83 -2.56 9.72 8.13
N TRP A 84 -2.17 8.50 7.74
CA TRP A 84 -3.05 7.56 7.04
C TRP A 84 -4.29 7.22 7.86
N ALA A 85 -4.13 6.81 9.11
CA ALA A 85 -5.26 6.46 9.98
C ALA A 85 -6.17 7.66 10.31
N LYS A 86 -5.58 8.87 10.45
CA LYS A 86 -6.34 10.12 10.61
C LYS A 86 -7.22 10.39 9.38
N ALA A 87 -6.67 10.24 8.18
CA ALA A 87 -7.40 10.46 6.92
C ALA A 87 -8.48 9.40 6.69
N GLN A 88 -8.21 8.12 6.96
CA GLN A 88 -9.20 7.03 6.97
C GLN A 88 -10.38 7.38 7.88
N THR A 89 -10.08 7.74 9.12
CA THR A 89 -11.10 8.15 10.12
C THR A 89 -11.91 9.34 9.62
N ALA A 90 -11.28 10.33 9.01
CA ALA A 90 -11.97 11.51 8.48
C ALA A 90 -12.92 11.13 7.33
N GLY A 91 -12.48 10.31 6.38
CA GLY A 91 -13.31 9.82 5.28
C GLY A 91 -14.51 9.00 5.75
N LEU A 92 -14.27 8.04 6.65
CA LEU A 92 -15.32 7.23 7.28
C LEU A 92 -16.35 8.10 8.00
N LYS A 93 -15.92 9.00 8.89
CA LYS A 93 -16.83 9.88 9.64
C LYS A 93 -17.62 10.80 8.72
N ALA A 94 -16.99 11.38 7.70
CA ALA A 94 -17.66 12.26 6.75
C ALA A 94 -18.76 11.53 5.98
N GLN A 95 -18.48 10.30 5.51
CA GLN A 95 -19.45 9.51 4.75
C GLN A 95 -20.55 8.93 5.66
N PHE A 96 -20.21 8.43 6.85
CA PHE A 96 -21.19 7.98 7.82
C PHE A 96 -22.16 9.11 8.22
N ALA A 97 -21.68 10.32 8.43
CA ALA A 97 -22.53 11.49 8.71
C ALA A 97 -23.53 11.76 7.59
N LYS A 98 -23.11 11.70 6.31
CA LYS A 98 -24.00 11.82 5.14
C LYS A 98 -25.08 10.73 5.12
N MET A 99 -24.75 9.54 5.61
CA MET A 99 -25.63 8.38 5.67
C MET A 99 -26.50 8.35 6.94
N GLY A 100 -26.34 9.31 7.86
CA GLY A 100 -27.08 9.35 9.14
C GLY A 100 -26.63 8.25 10.12
N ILE A 101 -25.44 7.70 9.95
CA ILE A 101 -24.85 6.66 10.80
C ILE A 101 -24.00 7.32 11.89
N LYS A 102 -24.28 7.01 13.15
CA LYS A 102 -23.53 7.54 14.29
C LYS A 102 -22.29 6.70 14.55
N VAL A 103 -21.10 7.30 14.53
CA VAL A 103 -19.86 6.65 15.00
C VAL A 103 -19.86 6.67 16.54
N ILE A 104 -19.86 5.48 17.16
CA ILE A 104 -19.93 5.32 18.62
C ILE A 104 -18.56 5.14 19.28
N GLY A 105 -17.53 4.80 18.50
CA GLY A 105 -16.17 4.66 19.02
C GLY A 105 -15.14 4.53 17.90
N VAL A 106 -13.91 4.93 18.22
CA VAL A 106 -12.70 4.68 17.42
C VAL A 106 -11.67 4.14 18.40
N THR A 107 -11.12 2.98 18.13
CA THR A 107 -10.12 2.34 19.00
C THR A 107 -8.76 2.23 18.31
N ASP A 108 -7.72 2.08 19.13
CA ASP A 108 -6.32 1.93 18.71
C ASP A 108 -5.69 0.75 19.46
N ALA A 109 -5.37 -0.30 18.73
CA ALA A 109 -4.75 -1.48 19.33
C ALA A 109 -3.24 -1.31 19.57
N GLY A 110 -2.58 -0.30 19.01
CA GLY A 110 -1.12 -0.12 19.12
C GLY A 110 -0.33 -1.32 18.59
N PHE A 111 -0.81 -1.94 17.51
CA PHE A 111 -0.29 -3.18 16.93
C PHE A 111 -0.34 -4.41 17.85
N LYS A 112 -1.16 -4.39 18.91
CA LYS A 112 -1.32 -5.51 19.86
C LYS A 112 -2.61 -6.27 19.56
N PRO A 113 -2.53 -7.52 19.04
CA PRO A 113 -3.73 -8.29 18.69
C PRO A 113 -4.66 -8.54 19.89
N GLU A 114 -4.11 -8.82 21.06
CA GLU A 114 -4.89 -9.03 22.30
C GLU A 114 -5.67 -7.80 22.71
N LYS A 115 -5.08 -6.61 22.53
CA LYS A 115 -5.80 -5.35 22.79
C LYS A 115 -6.90 -5.13 21.76
N GLN A 116 -6.65 -5.47 20.48
CA GLN A 116 -7.69 -5.34 19.45
C GLN A 116 -8.87 -6.27 19.71
N VAL A 117 -8.64 -7.49 20.20
CA VAL A 117 -9.72 -8.39 20.63
C VAL A 117 -10.56 -7.74 21.74
N ALA A 118 -9.93 -7.19 22.77
CA ALA A 118 -10.63 -6.48 23.85
C ALA A 118 -11.37 -5.23 23.33
N ASP A 119 -10.81 -4.50 22.39
CA ASP A 119 -11.44 -3.35 21.74
C ASP A 119 -12.71 -3.77 20.96
N ILE A 120 -12.64 -4.89 20.21
CA ILE A 120 -13.80 -5.45 19.49
C ILE A 120 -14.91 -5.85 20.48
N GLU A 121 -14.58 -6.58 21.55
CA GLU A 121 -15.53 -6.99 22.58
C GLU A 121 -16.20 -5.78 23.26
N THR A 122 -15.41 -4.74 23.57
CA THR A 122 -15.91 -3.47 24.14
C THR A 122 -16.89 -2.78 23.20
N MET A 123 -16.60 -2.76 21.90
CA MET A 123 -17.52 -2.20 20.91
C MET A 123 -18.77 -3.06 20.75
N LEU A 124 -18.65 -4.39 20.75
CA LEU A 124 -19.80 -5.31 20.65
C LEU A 124 -20.78 -5.16 21.81
N ALA A 125 -20.29 -4.87 23.02
CA ALA A 125 -21.15 -4.59 24.19
C ALA A 125 -22.08 -3.38 23.96
N GLN A 126 -21.71 -2.45 23.06
CA GLN A 126 -22.51 -1.30 22.65
C GLN A 126 -23.46 -1.62 21.48
N LYS A 127 -23.50 -2.86 21.01
CA LYS A 127 -24.39 -3.36 19.93
C LYS A 127 -24.30 -2.52 18.64
N PRO A 128 -23.11 -2.33 18.04
CA PRO A 128 -22.98 -1.58 16.80
C PRO A 128 -23.65 -2.32 15.65
N SER A 129 -24.24 -1.59 14.71
CA SER A 129 -24.74 -2.18 13.44
C SER A 129 -23.57 -2.54 12.50
N ILE A 130 -22.46 -1.81 12.62
CA ILE A 130 -21.30 -1.86 11.72
C ILE A 130 -20.01 -1.85 12.54
N ILE A 131 -19.03 -2.63 12.12
CA ILE A 131 -17.62 -2.45 12.49
C ILE A 131 -16.80 -2.31 11.20
N VAL A 132 -16.05 -1.20 11.06
CA VAL A 132 -15.02 -1.04 10.04
C VAL A 132 -13.67 -1.22 10.72
N SER A 133 -12.82 -2.12 10.22
CA SER A 133 -11.62 -2.50 10.93
C SER A 133 -10.47 -2.97 10.03
N ILE A 134 -9.25 -2.84 10.56
CA ILE A 134 -8.05 -3.47 9.99
C ILE A 134 -7.47 -4.42 11.05
N PRO A 135 -7.43 -5.74 10.80
CA PRO A 135 -6.86 -6.70 11.74
C PRO A 135 -5.37 -6.45 12.00
N ALA A 136 -4.99 -6.34 13.28
CA ALA A 136 -3.58 -6.23 13.70
C ALA A 136 -2.80 -7.52 13.40
N ASP A 137 -3.47 -8.66 13.57
CA ASP A 137 -3.01 -9.98 13.16
C ASP A 137 -4.21 -10.79 12.65
N PRO A 138 -4.19 -11.25 11.39
CA PRO A 138 -5.31 -11.97 10.78
C PRO A 138 -5.69 -13.29 11.47
N ALA A 139 -4.75 -13.96 12.12
CA ALA A 139 -5.00 -15.22 12.82
C ALA A 139 -5.47 -14.98 14.25
N ALA A 140 -4.75 -14.16 15.02
CA ALA A 140 -5.02 -13.92 16.42
C ALA A 140 -6.36 -13.23 16.67
N THR A 141 -6.81 -12.36 15.77
CA THR A 141 -8.07 -11.61 15.91
C THR A 141 -9.29 -12.29 15.27
N ALA A 142 -9.09 -13.39 14.53
CA ALA A 142 -10.15 -14.03 13.74
C ALA A 142 -11.39 -14.43 14.55
N SER A 143 -11.21 -14.95 15.77
CA SER A 143 -12.32 -15.39 16.62
C SER A 143 -13.23 -14.24 17.04
N ALA A 144 -12.66 -13.07 17.37
CA ALA A 144 -13.43 -11.88 17.75
C ALA A 144 -14.28 -11.35 16.59
N TYR A 145 -13.72 -11.30 15.37
CA TYR A 145 -14.49 -10.90 14.19
C TYR A 145 -15.57 -11.90 13.80
N LYS A 146 -15.31 -13.21 13.93
CA LYS A 146 -16.35 -14.24 13.72
C LYS A 146 -17.48 -14.10 14.73
N ALA A 147 -17.17 -13.82 15.99
CA ALA A 147 -18.18 -13.54 17.01
C ALA A 147 -19.01 -12.28 16.69
N ALA A 148 -18.39 -11.23 16.15
CA ALA A 148 -19.10 -10.04 15.68
C ALA A 148 -20.04 -10.34 14.50
N ALA A 149 -19.57 -11.09 13.51
CA ALA A 149 -20.39 -11.52 12.36
C ALA A 149 -21.59 -12.39 12.79
N ALA A 150 -21.38 -13.31 13.74
CA ALA A 150 -22.44 -14.19 14.28
C ALA A 150 -23.53 -13.40 15.02
N GLN A 151 -23.21 -12.20 15.55
CA GLN A 151 -24.18 -11.28 16.15
C GLN A 151 -24.91 -10.39 15.10
N GLY A 152 -24.64 -10.59 13.80
CA GLY A 152 -25.27 -9.84 12.72
C GLY A 152 -24.62 -8.49 12.41
N VAL A 153 -23.50 -8.15 13.06
CA VAL A 153 -22.75 -6.91 12.79
C VAL A 153 -22.19 -6.94 11.37
N LYS A 154 -22.37 -5.86 10.63
CA LYS A 154 -21.83 -5.72 9.28
C LYS A 154 -20.36 -5.32 9.35
N LEU A 155 -19.50 -6.24 8.91
CA LEU A 155 -18.05 -6.02 8.92
C LEU A 155 -17.58 -5.52 7.54
N VAL A 156 -16.78 -4.46 7.54
CA VAL A 156 -16.01 -4.01 6.37
C VAL A 156 -14.55 -3.94 6.80
N PHE A 157 -13.68 -4.56 6.02
CA PHE A 157 -12.26 -4.56 6.35
C PHE A 157 -11.47 -3.54 5.54
N MET A 158 -10.44 -2.99 6.19
CA MET A 158 -9.38 -2.21 5.59
C MET A 158 -8.20 -3.15 5.32
N ASP A 159 -7.67 -3.14 4.11
CA ASP A 159 -6.43 -3.83 3.73
C ASP A 159 -6.40 -5.34 4.02
N ASN A 160 -6.44 -5.76 5.28
CA ASN A 160 -6.33 -7.15 5.71
C ASN A 160 -7.68 -7.77 6.10
N VAL A 161 -7.77 -9.09 5.95
CA VAL A 161 -8.95 -9.88 6.30
C VAL A 161 -8.60 -10.92 7.36
N PRO A 162 -9.44 -11.14 8.39
CA PRO A 162 -9.22 -12.19 9.38
C PRO A 162 -9.20 -13.58 8.74
N LYS A 163 -8.31 -14.45 9.21
CA LYS A 163 -8.10 -15.78 8.67
C LYS A 163 -9.39 -16.63 8.69
N GLY A 164 -9.72 -17.19 7.52
CA GLY A 164 -10.86 -18.10 7.36
C GLY A 164 -12.23 -17.43 7.36
N MET A 165 -12.31 -16.12 7.14
CA MET A 165 -13.54 -15.38 6.86
C MET A 165 -13.72 -15.20 5.36
N GLN A 166 -14.99 -15.12 4.91
CA GLN A 166 -15.37 -15.07 3.49
C GLN A 166 -16.25 -13.85 3.20
N ALA A 167 -15.93 -13.13 2.11
CA ALA A 167 -16.75 -12.03 1.62
C ALA A 167 -18.17 -12.49 1.26
N GLY A 168 -19.17 -11.63 1.53
CA GLY A 168 -20.57 -11.93 1.27
C GLY A 168 -21.23 -12.89 2.28
N LYS A 169 -20.43 -13.58 3.12
CA LYS A 169 -20.91 -14.46 4.18
C LYS A 169 -20.61 -13.89 5.56
N ASP A 170 -19.32 -13.71 5.86
CA ASP A 170 -18.83 -13.29 7.18
C ASP A 170 -18.55 -11.79 7.24
N TYR A 171 -18.28 -11.17 6.11
CA TYR A 171 -18.08 -9.72 5.98
C TYR A 171 -18.58 -9.20 4.63
N VAL A 172 -18.79 -7.91 4.51
CA VAL A 172 -19.34 -7.26 3.31
C VAL A 172 -18.29 -7.17 2.20
N SER A 173 -17.16 -6.56 2.49
CA SER A 173 -16.09 -6.30 1.53
C SER A 173 -14.78 -5.95 2.26
N VAL A 174 -13.67 -5.96 1.52
CA VAL A 174 -12.42 -5.35 1.94
C VAL A 174 -12.03 -4.24 0.97
N VAL A 175 -11.60 -3.10 1.51
CA VAL A 175 -11.12 -1.95 0.73
C VAL A 175 -9.63 -1.77 0.98
N SER A 176 -8.87 -1.53 -0.08
CA SER A 176 -7.42 -1.31 0.00
C SER A 176 -6.96 -0.28 -1.02
N ALA A 177 -5.69 0.11 -0.93
CA ALA A 177 -4.99 0.74 -2.03
C ALA A 177 -4.43 -0.31 -2.99
N ASP A 178 -4.02 0.12 -4.16
CA ASP A 178 -3.13 -0.68 -5.02
C ASP A 178 -1.72 -0.73 -4.42
N ASN A 179 -1.55 -1.58 -3.40
CA ASN A 179 -0.27 -1.72 -2.70
C ASN A 179 0.84 -2.28 -3.59
N TYR A 180 0.48 -3.17 -4.51
CA TYR A 180 1.43 -3.67 -5.52
C TYR A 180 1.84 -2.52 -6.46
N GLY A 181 0.89 -1.79 -7.03
CA GLY A 181 1.14 -0.63 -7.89
C GLY A 181 1.93 0.48 -7.18
N ASN A 182 1.71 0.71 -5.88
CA ASN A 182 2.51 1.64 -5.07
C ASN A 182 3.97 1.18 -4.94
N GLY A 183 4.22 -0.13 -4.77
CA GLY A 183 5.57 -0.70 -4.80
C GLY A 183 6.25 -0.53 -6.17
N VAL A 184 5.50 -0.78 -7.26
CA VAL A 184 5.95 -0.52 -8.63
C VAL A 184 6.29 0.96 -8.84
N ALA A 185 5.42 1.88 -8.37
CA ALA A 185 5.65 3.32 -8.45
C ALA A 185 6.96 3.73 -7.75
N ALA A 186 7.16 3.26 -6.52
CA ALA A 186 8.37 3.57 -5.75
C ALA A 186 9.65 3.05 -6.45
N ALA A 187 9.59 1.89 -7.12
CA ALA A 187 10.71 1.33 -7.89
C ALA A 187 11.04 2.18 -9.13
N HIS A 188 10.03 2.59 -9.90
CA HIS A 188 10.25 3.49 -11.04
C HIS A 188 10.79 4.85 -10.61
N LEU A 189 10.31 5.40 -9.49
CA LEU A 189 10.80 6.67 -8.93
C LEU A 189 12.24 6.56 -8.42
N MET A 190 12.60 5.42 -7.79
CA MET A 190 13.99 5.12 -7.43
C MET A 190 14.89 5.09 -8.67
N ALA A 191 14.49 4.35 -9.69
CA ALA A 191 15.24 4.24 -10.93
C ALA A 191 15.39 5.58 -11.64
N GLN A 192 14.33 6.40 -11.68
CA GLN A 192 14.37 7.75 -12.24
C GLN A 192 15.38 8.63 -11.49
N ALA A 193 15.37 8.62 -10.15
CA ALA A 193 16.26 9.44 -9.33
C ALA A 193 17.72 9.00 -9.46
N LEU A 194 17.98 7.69 -9.59
CA LEU A 194 19.32 7.10 -9.75
C LEU A 194 19.79 7.01 -11.22
N LYS A 195 18.99 7.49 -12.19
CA LYS A 195 19.28 7.33 -13.62
C LYS A 195 19.47 5.87 -14.03
N SER A 196 18.67 4.98 -13.41
CA SER A 196 18.61 3.55 -13.64
C SER A 196 19.90 2.75 -13.34
N GLU A 197 20.78 3.24 -12.47
CA GLU A 197 21.98 2.51 -12.06
C GLU A 197 22.43 2.82 -10.63
N GLY A 198 23.05 1.85 -9.96
CA GLY A 198 23.66 2.00 -8.63
C GLY A 198 23.20 0.94 -7.64
N ASP A 199 23.80 0.98 -6.46
CA ASP A 199 23.50 0.06 -5.36
C ASP A 199 22.40 0.65 -4.47
N ILE A 200 21.44 -0.19 -4.06
CA ILE A 200 20.35 0.21 -3.18
C ILE A 200 20.17 -0.75 -2.00
N GLY A 201 19.59 -0.22 -0.92
CA GLY A 201 19.09 -0.99 0.22
C GLY A 201 17.56 -1.03 0.27
N ILE A 202 17.02 -2.01 0.99
CA ILE A 202 15.59 -2.18 1.23
C ILE A 202 15.35 -2.33 2.73
N VAL A 203 14.49 -1.45 3.30
CA VAL A 203 13.94 -1.59 4.65
C VAL A 203 12.49 -2.02 4.52
N PHE A 204 12.20 -3.27 4.94
CA PHE A 204 10.88 -3.88 4.75
C PHE A 204 10.26 -4.30 6.09
N HIS A 205 8.94 -4.54 6.12
CA HIS A 205 8.23 -5.05 7.29
C HIS A 205 8.46 -6.54 7.45
N ALA A 206 9.01 -6.96 8.58
CA ALA A 206 9.37 -8.35 8.85
C ALA A 206 8.16 -9.25 9.12
N ALA A 207 7.06 -8.69 9.65
CA ALA A 207 5.84 -9.45 9.89
C ALA A 207 5.15 -9.85 8.57
N ASP A 208 4.44 -10.98 8.60
CA ASP A 208 3.61 -11.41 7.48
C ASP A 208 2.31 -10.60 7.43
N PHE A 209 2.42 -9.39 6.91
CA PHE A 209 1.33 -8.44 6.79
C PHE A 209 1.04 -8.21 5.30
N PHE A 210 -0.14 -8.55 4.85
CA PHE A 210 -0.49 -8.69 3.43
C PHE A 210 -0.09 -7.47 2.57
N VAL A 211 -0.47 -6.26 2.98
CA VAL A 211 -0.24 -5.07 2.16
C VAL A 211 1.24 -4.66 2.07
N THR A 212 1.99 -4.79 3.17
CA THR A 212 3.42 -4.48 3.16
C THR A 212 4.24 -5.51 2.39
N ARG A 213 3.78 -6.76 2.35
CA ARG A 213 4.32 -7.82 1.50
C ARG A 213 4.15 -7.47 0.02
N GLN A 214 2.95 -7.06 -0.41
CA GLN A 214 2.71 -6.64 -1.80
C GLN A 214 3.63 -5.48 -2.21
N ARG A 215 3.84 -4.48 -1.35
CA ARG A 215 4.74 -3.34 -1.61
C ARG A 215 6.18 -3.81 -1.84
N TYR A 216 6.68 -4.66 -0.94
CA TYR A 216 8.04 -5.20 -1.00
C TYR A 216 8.26 -6.07 -2.24
N ASP A 217 7.36 -7.02 -2.50
CA ASP A 217 7.48 -7.93 -3.64
C ASP A 217 7.44 -7.17 -4.96
N ALA A 218 6.53 -6.18 -5.09
CA ALA A 218 6.41 -5.35 -6.27
C ALA A 218 7.65 -4.48 -6.50
N PHE A 219 8.14 -3.78 -5.47
CA PHE A 219 9.36 -2.98 -5.56
C PHE A 219 10.53 -3.83 -6.02
N LYS A 220 10.78 -4.94 -5.33
CA LYS A 220 11.91 -5.84 -5.59
C LYS A 220 11.84 -6.46 -6.99
N LYS A 221 10.65 -6.92 -7.39
CA LYS A 221 10.43 -7.50 -8.71
C LYS A 221 10.69 -6.47 -9.81
N THR A 222 10.10 -5.27 -9.68
CA THR A 222 10.27 -4.19 -10.66
C THR A 222 11.73 -3.79 -10.83
N ILE A 223 12.47 -3.62 -9.73
CA ILE A 223 13.91 -3.32 -9.78
C ILE A 223 14.65 -4.43 -10.54
N LYS A 224 14.45 -5.69 -10.17
CA LYS A 224 15.18 -6.83 -10.75
C LYS A 224 14.88 -7.05 -12.24
N GLU A 225 13.62 -6.92 -12.63
CA GLU A 225 13.19 -7.24 -13.99
C GLU A 225 13.36 -6.07 -14.97
N THR A 226 13.24 -4.82 -14.46
CA THR A 226 13.20 -3.63 -15.33
C THR A 226 14.52 -2.84 -15.32
N TYR A 227 15.26 -2.87 -14.20
CA TYR A 227 16.45 -2.05 -14.00
C TYR A 227 17.70 -2.86 -13.65
N PRO A 228 18.25 -3.64 -14.58
CA PRO A 228 19.32 -4.62 -14.31
C PRO A 228 20.65 -4.01 -13.85
N LYS A 229 20.82 -2.67 -13.95
CA LYS A 229 21.98 -1.94 -13.42
C LYS A 229 21.76 -1.40 -12.01
N ILE A 230 20.59 -1.60 -11.41
CA ILE A 230 20.33 -1.31 -10.00
C ILE A 230 20.51 -2.61 -9.22
N ASN A 231 21.46 -2.63 -8.28
CA ASN A 231 21.77 -3.80 -7.46
C ASN A 231 21.15 -3.64 -6.08
N ILE A 232 20.34 -4.58 -5.65
CA ILE A 232 19.87 -4.68 -4.27
C ILE A 232 20.98 -5.36 -3.47
N VAL A 233 21.76 -4.57 -2.68
CA VAL A 233 22.94 -5.04 -1.96
C VAL A 233 22.67 -5.30 -0.48
N ALA A 234 21.59 -4.79 0.07
CA ALA A 234 21.19 -4.99 1.46
C ALA A 234 19.67 -5.00 1.60
N GLU A 235 19.16 -5.89 2.44
CA GLU A 235 17.74 -5.98 2.79
C GLU A 235 17.61 -6.22 4.29
N GLN A 236 16.83 -5.41 5.00
CA GLN A 236 16.62 -5.55 6.44
C GLN A 236 15.15 -5.42 6.79
N GLY A 237 14.63 -6.42 7.48
CA GLY A 237 13.28 -6.40 8.05
C GLY A 237 13.25 -5.64 9.38
N ILE A 238 12.16 -4.90 9.61
CA ILE A 238 11.87 -4.18 10.86
C ILE A 238 10.60 -4.72 11.49
N GLY A 239 10.54 -4.79 12.81
CA GLY A 239 9.48 -5.46 13.56
C GLY A 239 8.58 -4.54 14.39
N GLY A 240 9.03 -3.33 14.73
CA GLY A 240 8.32 -2.42 15.61
C GLY A 240 8.35 -2.85 17.10
N PRO A 241 7.62 -2.18 17.96
CA PRO A 241 6.66 -1.11 17.67
C PRO A 241 7.27 0.25 17.30
N ASP A 242 8.58 0.48 17.55
CA ASP A 242 9.30 1.67 17.12
C ASP A 242 9.87 1.46 15.69
N PHE A 243 9.00 1.47 14.71
CA PHE A 243 9.39 1.25 13.30
C PHE A 243 10.36 2.31 12.77
N THR A 244 10.28 3.55 13.25
CA THR A 244 11.19 4.63 12.87
C THR A 244 12.60 4.38 13.42
N GLY A 245 12.71 4.04 14.70
CA GLY A 245 13.99 3.71 15.33
C GLY A 245 14.62 2.42 14.78
N ASP A 246 13.80 1.40 14.46
CA ASP A 246 14.28 0.18 13.82
C ASP A 246 14.82 0.46 12.42
N ALA A 247 14.15 1.33 11.65
CA ALA A 247 14.59 1.72 10.31
C ALA A 247 15.86 2.58 10.34
N ASP A 248 16.02 3.46 11.33
CA ASP A 248 17.25 4.21 11.54
C ASP A 248 18.46 3.27 11.78
N LYS A 249 18.30 2.29 12.68
CA LYS A 249 19.33 1.27 12.94
C LYS A 249 19.65 0.45 11.69
N ALA A 250 18.63 0.00 10.96
CA ALA A 250 18.78 -0.78 9.73
C ALA A 250 19.53 0.01 8.65
N ALA A 251 19.12 1.26 8.40
CA ALA A 251 19.74 2.12 7.40
C ALA A 251 21.20 2.49 7.81
N SER A 252 21.44 2.81 9.08
CA SER A 252 22.80 3.08 9.59
C SER A 252 23.74 1.90 9.38
N ALA A 253 23.29 0.67 9.63
CA ALA A 253 24.05 -0.54 9.37
C ALA A 253 24.34 -0.74 7.88
N MET A 254 23.34 -0.51 7.01
CA MET A 254 23.50 -0.58 5.55
C MET A 254 24.52 0.43 5.04
N LEU A 255 24.42 1.70 5.47
CA LEU A 255 25.31 2.78 5.04
C LEU A 255 26.76 2.55 5.50
N THR A 256 26.95 1.90 6.65
CA THR A 256 28.28 1.53 7.17
C THR A 256 28.90 0.38 6.38
N SER A 257 28.11 -0.69 6.14
CA SER A 257 28.59 -1.93 5.51
C SER A 257 28.71 -1.82 3.99
N HIS A 258 27.87 -1.00 3.37
CA HIS A 258 27.77 -0.83 1.90
C HIS A 258 27.93 0.65 1.52
N ARG A 259 29.13 1.18 1.64
CA ARG A 259 29.43 2.62 1.42
C ARG A 259 29.03 3.16 0.04
N LYS A 260 28.81 2.28 -0.95
CA LYS A 260 28.41 2.64 -2.33
C LYS A 260 26.90 2.70 -2.52
N ILE A 261 26.08 2.40 -1.50
CA ILE A 261 24.62 2.55 -1.58
C ILE A 261 24.29 3.99 -1.96
N LYS A 262 23.50 4.16 -3.02
CA LYS A 262 22.99 5.45 -3.53
C LYS A 262 21.53 5.67 -3.21
N GLY A 263 20.77 4.62 -2.90
CA GLY A 263 19.36 4.72 -2.55
C GLY A 263 18.92 3.71 -1.52
N ILE A 264 17.89 4.06 -0.74
CA ILE A 264 17.19 3.13 0.18
C ILE A 264 15.69 3.29 -0.05
N TRP A 265 15.02 2.16 -0.25
CA TRP A 265 13.56 2.10 -0.21
C TRP A 265 13.10 1.73 1.20
N ALA A 266 12.08 2.46 1.70
CA ALA A 266 11.42 2.17 2.96
C ALA A 266 9.93 1.87 2.73
N VAL A 267 9.40 0.89 3.45
CA VAL A 267 8.09 0.25 3.19
C VAL A 267 6.88 1.15 3.42
N TRP A 268 6.99 2.24 4.21
CA TRP A 268 6.06 3.36 4.35
C TRP A 268 6.77 4.59 4.95
N ASP A 269 6.04 5.70 5.11
CA ASP A 269 6.55 7.00 5.55
C ASP A 269 7.25 6.99 6.91
N GLY A 270 6.71 6.30 7.93
CA GLY A 270 7.33 6.21 9.25
C GLY A 270 8.76 5.64 9.23
N PRO A 271 9.00 4.42 8.69
CA PRO A 271 10.35 3.92 8.43
C PRO A 271 11.20 4.84 7.57
N ALA A 272 10.63 5.54 6.58
CA ALA A 272 11.39 6.49 5.76
C ALA A 272 11.96 7.65 6.59
N GLU A 273 11.25 8.10 7.64
CA GLU A 273 11.76 9.10 8.58
C GLU A 273 13.02 8.59 9.31
N GLY A 274 13.07 7.31 9.69
CA GLY A 274 14.24 6.67 10.26
C GLY A 274 15.42 6.63 9.28
N VAL A 275 15.15 6.26 8.02
CA VAL A 275 16.18 6.28 6.96
C VAL A 275 16.73 7.70 6.73
N ILE A 276 15.87 8.73 6.76
CA ILE A 276 16.28 10.14 6.68
C ILE A 276 17.22 10.50 7.86
N ALA A 277 16.90 10.06 9.08
CA ALA A 277 17.73 10.31 10.26
C ALA A 277 19.11 9.65 10.12
N ALA A 278 19.16 8.39 9.70
CA ALA A 278 20.41 7.65 9.43
C ALA A 278 21.25 8.33 8.35
N ALA A 279 20.64 8.78 7.24
CA ALA A 279 21.35 9.48 6.16
C ALA A 279 21.99 10.79 6.64
N ARG A 280 21.26 11.59 7.41
CA ARG A 280 21.78 12.83 8.02
C ARG A 280 22.93 12.57 8.96
N THR A 281 22.80 11.59 9.86
CA THR A 281 23.85 11.20 10.81
C THR A 281 25.12 10.72 10.11
N ALA A 282 24.95 10.00 8.99
CA ALA A 282 26.07 9.51 8.18
C ALA A 282 26.67 10.57 7.23
N GLY A 283 26.13 11.79 7.17
CA GLY A 283 26.55 12.85 6.25
C GLY A 283 26.36 12.48 4.76
N ARG A 284 25.34 11.67 4.43
CA ARG A 284 25.08 11.15 3.09
C ARG A 284 23.99 11.97 2.38
N ASP A 285 24.29 13.25 2.14
CA ASP A 285 23.37 14.18 1.45
C ASP A 285 23.03 13.76 0.01
N ASP A 286 23.81 12.83 -0.55
CA ASP A 286 23.61 12.23 -1.88
C ASP A 286 22.60 11.09 -1.90
N LEU A 287 22.13 10.59 -0.74
CA LEU A 287 21.26 9.42 -0.67
C LEU A 287 19.88 9.72 -1.24
N VAL A 288 19.39 8.83 -2.08
CA VAL A 288 18.02 8.85 -2.61
C VAL A 288 17.13 7.95 -1.75
N ILE A 289 16.00 8.48 -1.28
CA ILE A 289 14.99 7.69 -0.60
C ILE A 289 13.72 7.66 -1.45
N THR A 290 13.13 6.47 -1.62
CA THR A 290 11.74 6.33 -2.08
C THR A 290 10.95 5.50 -1.07
N THR A 291 9.65 5.76 -0.96
CA THR A 291 8.80 5.13 0.05
C THR A 291 7.37 4.99 -0.44
N ILE A 292 6.47 4.67 0.46
CA ILE A 292 5.02 4.63 0.27
C ILE A 292 4.39 5.47 1.37
N ASP A 293 3.18 5.97 1.10
CA ASP A 293 2.43 6.90 1.95
C ASP A 293 3.00 8.33 2.01
N LEU A 294 2.10 9.30 2.08
CA LEU A 294 2.41 10.73 2.01
C LEU A 294 2.19 11.39 3.39
N GLY A 295 2.97 11.00 4.41
CA GLY A 295 2.94 11.67 5.71
C GLY A 295 3.54 13.09 5.67
N GLU A 296 3.16 13.95 6.62
CA GLU A 296 3.59 15.37 6.64
C GLU A 296 5.11 15.54 6.66
N ASN A 297 5.84 14.72 7.45
CA ASN A 297 7.29 14.84 7.58
C ASN A 297 8.02 14.46 6.27
N VAL A 298 7.59 13.39 5.62
CA VAL A 298 8.10 12.96 4.30
C VAL A 298 7.76 14.01 3.23
N ALA A 299 6.56 14.57 3.25
CA ALA A 299 6.15 15.64 2.36
C ALA A 299 7.02 16.90 2.53
N ILE A 300 7.35 17.28 3.76
CA ILE A 300 8.24 18.42 4.06
C ILE A 300 9.66 18.16 3.55
N ASP A 301 10.21 16.96 3.75
CA ASP A 301 11.52 16.58 3.23
C ASP A 301 11.54 16.67 1.69
N MET A 302 10.55 16.10 1.04
CA MET A 302 10.39 16.17 -0.43
C MET A 302 10.23 17.61 -0.92
N ALA A 303 9.44 18.44 -0.24
CA ALA A 303 9.22 19.86 -0.56
C ALA A 303 10.53 20.65 -0.55
N ARG A 304 11.41 20.38 0.40
CA ARG A 304 12.75 20.99 0.51
C ARG A 304 13.75 20.48 -0.53
N GLY A 305 13.39 19.46 -1.33
CA GLY A 305 14.32 18.77 -2.21
C GLY A 305 15.30 17.86 -1.46
N GLY A 306 14.92 17.42 -0.24
CA GLY A 306 15.70 16.57 0.65
C GLY A 306 15.96 15.16 0.09
N PHE A 307 16.01 14.17 0.95
CA PHE A 307 16.35 12.78 0.59
C PHE A 307 15.26 12.08 -0.20
N VAL A 308 13.97 12.31 0.15
CA VAL A 308 12.83 11.65 -0.49
C VAL A 308 12.59 12.25 -1.87
N LYS A 309 12.82 11.45 -2.91
CA LYS A 309 12.67 11.86 -4.32
C LYS A 309 11.33 11.46 -4.92
N GLY A 310 10.64 10.51 -4.29
CA GLY A 310 9.33 10.09 -4.72
C GLY A 310 8.73 9.00 -3.85
N LEU A 311 7.43 8.80 -3.98
CA LEU A 311 6.68 7.77 -3.27
C LEU A 311 5.43 7.33 -4.03
N GLY A 312 4.92 6.15 -3.69
CA GLY A 312 3.57 5.72 -4.05
C GLY A 312 2.60 6.10 -2.94
N ALA A 313 1.63 6.96 -3.22
CA ALA A 313 0.67 7.36 -2.20
C ALA A 313 -0.61 6.51 -2.27
N GLN A 314 -1.14 6.15 -1.11
CA GLN A 314 -2.52 5.69 -0.94
C GLN A 314 -3.48 6.90 -0.94
N ARG A 315 -4.77 6.63 -1.00
CA ARG A 315 -5.84 7.64 -0.88
C ARG A 315 -6.72 7.33 0.34
N PRO A 316 -6.18 7.43 1.56
CA PRO A 316 -6.85 6.93 2.77
C PRO A 316 -8.20 7.60 3.05
N TYR A 317 -8.36 8.87 2.73
CA TYR A 317 -9.67 9.53 2.87
C TYR A 317 -10.73 8.86 1.97
N ASP A 318 -10.40 8.63 0.69
CA ASP A 318 -11.31 8.02 -0.27
C ASP A 318 -11.55 6.53 0.03
N GLN A 319 -10.54 5.82 0.59
CA GLN A 319 -10.71 4.46 1.11
C GLN A 319 -11.77 4.47 2.23
N GLY A 320 -11.65 5.35 3.21
CA GLY A 320 -12.64 5.49 4.30
C GLY A 320 -14.05 5.83 3.80
N VAL A 321 -14.19 6.68 2.78
CA VAL A 321 -15.47 6.95 2.13
C VAL A 321 -16.04 5.67 1.51
N THR A 322 -15.22 4.90 0.80
CA THR A 322 -15.63 3.66 0.13
C THR A 322 -16.05 2.58 1.13
N GLU A 323 -15.31 2.44 2.23
CA GLU A 323 -15.64 1.52 3.33
C GLU A 323 -17.00 1.83 3.96
N ALA A 324 -17.27 3.13 4.19
CA ALA A 324 -18.56 3.55 4.72
C ALA A 324 -19.71 3.27 3.73
N LEU A 325 -19.51 3.49 2.43
CA LEU A 325 -20.50 3.14 1.40
C LEU A 325 -20.79 1.64 1.37
N LEU A 326 -19.73 0.80 1.45
CA LEU A 326 -19.87 -0.66 1.50
C LEU A 326 -20.55 -1.14 2.79
N ALA A 327 -20.31 -0.46 3.92
CA ALA A 327 -21.07 -0.72 5.14
C ALA A 327 -22.57 -0.46 4.93
N GLY A 328 -22.94 0.58 4.15
CA GLY A 328 -24.31 0.82 3.71
C GLY A 328 -24.87 -0.30 2.85
N TYR A 329 -24.06 -0.89 1.94
CA TYR A 329 -24.46 -2.08 1.19
C TYR A 329 -24.81 -3.23 2.13
N GLY A 330 -23.97 -3.46 3.15
CA GLY A 330 -24.23 -4.48 4.16
C GLY A 330 -25.53 -4.27 4.93
N LEU A 331 -25.87 -3.03 5.31
CA LEU A 331 -27.14 -2.71 5.98
C LEU A 331 -28.35 -2.97 5.09
N LEU A 332 -28.23 -2.69 3.79
CA LEU A 332 -29.30 -2.90 2.81
C LEU A 332 -29.41 -4.35 2.33
N GLY A 333 -28.49 -5.23 2.69
CA GLY A 333 -28.38 -6.56 2.10
C GLY A 333 -28.02 -6.54 0.60
N LYS A 334 -27.41 -5.46 0.12
CA LYS A 334 -26.99 -5.29 -1.27
C LYS A 334 -25.70 -6.08 -1.51
N ALA A 335 -25.61 -6.77 -2.65
CA ALA A 335 -24.40 -7.47 -3.04
C ALA A 335 -23.23 -6.49 -3.18
N ALA A 336 -22.08 -6.82 -2.58
CA ALA A 336 -20.86 -6.05 -2.63
C ALA A 336 -19.75 -6.83 -3.34
N PRO A 337 -18.85 -6.17 -4.08
CA PRO A 337 -17.65 -6.83 -4.57
C PRO A 337 -16.79 -7.28 -3.37
N PRO A 338 -16.13 -8.45 -3.46
CA PRO A 338 -15.34 -8.98 -2.35
C PRO A 338 -14.11 -8.10 -2.02
N TYR A 339 -13.56 -7.43 -3.03
CA TYR A 339 -12.38 -6.57 -2.92
C TYR A 339 -12.52 -5.31 -3.77
N VAL A 340 -12.27 -4.16 -3.16
CA VAL A 340 -12.25 -2.85 -3.81
C VAL A 340 -10.88 -2.21 -3.60
N ALA A 341 -10.26 -1.69 -4.65
CA ALA A 341 -8.98 -1.05 -4.53
C ALA A 341 -8.90 0.29 -5.27
N LEU A 342 -8.22 1.25 -4.65
CA LEU A 342 -7.95 2.55 -5.24
C LEU A 342 -6.58 2.54 -5.93
N PRO A 343 -6.47 3.12 -7.15
CA PRO A 343 -5.22 3.11 -7.91
C PRO A 343 -4.06 3.79 -7.16
N ALA A 344 -2.84 3.34 -7.43
CA ALA A 344 -1.62 3.95 -6.94
C ALA A 344 -1.48 5.40 -7.45
N LEU A 345 -0.94 6.28 -6.60
CA LEU A 345 -0.67 7.68 -6.93
C LEU A 345 0.84 7.94 -6.81
N PRO A 346 1.59 7.96 -7.93
CA PRO A 346 2.98 8.38 -7.91
C PRO A 346 3.13 9.85 -7.51
N VAL A 347 3.96 10.13 -6.51
CA VAL A 347 4.18 11.49 -5.99
C VAL A 347 5.66 11.83 -6.04
N THR A 348 5.94 13.03 -6.53
CA THR A 348 7.25 13.69 -6.50
C THR A 348 7.06 15.13 -6.04
N LYS A 349 8.16 15.88 -5.83
CA LYS A 349 8.06 17.30 -5.52
C LYS A 349 7.18 18.08 -6.54
N LYS A 350 7.18 17.68 -7.82
CA LYS A 350 6.46 18.38 -8.89
C LYS A 350 4.94 18.42 -8.69
N ASN A 351 4.36 17.31 -8.18
CA ASN A 351 2.91 17.20 -7.98
C ASN A 351 2.51 17.10 -6.49
N LEU A 352 3.42 17.42 -5.57
CA LEU A 352 3.25 17.23 -4.13
C LEU A 352 1.99 17.90 -3.57
N ILE A 353 1.74 19.16 -3.95
CA ILE A 353 0.60 19.93 -3.44
C ILE A 353 -0.73 19.35 -3.91
N ASP A 354 -0.84 18.98 -5.17
CA ASP A 354 -2.05 18.38 -5.76
C ASP A 354 -2.25 16.95 -5.21
N ALA A 355 -1.16 16.21 -5.03
CA ALA A 355 -1.19 14.89 -4.42
C ALA A 355 -1.68 14.96 -2.97
N TRP A 356 -1.22 15.91 -2.18
CA TRP A 356 -1.72 16.13 -0.81
C TRP A 356 -3.24 16.35 -0.80
N GLN A 357 -3.73 17.26 -1.66
CA GLN A 357 -5.17 17.51 -1.79
C GLN A 357 -5.94 16.25 -2.20
N THR A 358 -5.37 15.43 -3.07
CA THR A 358 -5.96 14.15 -3.51
C THR A 358 -6.01 13.13 -2.37
N VAL A 359 -4.93 13.00 -1.61
CA VAL A 359 -4.78 12.02 -0.53
C VAL A 359 -5.66 12.34 0.67
N TYR A 360 -5.68 13.62 1.09
CA TYR A 360 -6.29 14.04 2.36
C TYR A 360 -7.60 14.81 2.21
N ARG A 361 -7.96 15.22 0.99
CA ARG A 361 -9.14 16.07 0.69
C ARG A 361 -9.14 17.41 1.41
N VAL A 362 -7.96 17.87 1.83
CA VAL A 362 -7.71 19.18 2.44
C VAL A 362 -6.47 19.83 1.82
N PRO A 363 -6.36 21.16 1.84
CA PRO A 363 -5.16 21.85 1.34
C PRO A 363 -3.90 21.41 2.07
N ALA A 364 -2.76 21.40 1.36
CA ALA A 364 -1.46 21.15 1.98
C ALA A 364 -1.20 22.12 3.14
N THR A 365 -0.54 21.62 4.19
CA THR A 365 -0.25 22.42 5.38
C THR A 365 0.67 23.59 5.08
N ASN A 366 0.67 24.62 5.92
CA ASN A 366 1.57 25.77 5.76
C ASN A 366 3.03 25.35 5.84
N LYS A 367 3.37 24.28 6.61
CA LYS A 367 4.73 23.74 6.69
C LYS A 367 5.18 23.17 5.33
N ILE A 368 4.33 22.40 4.67
CA ILE A 368 4.63 21.85 3.34
C ILE A 368 4.80 23.00 2.34
N LYS A 369 3.81 23.94 2.28
CA LYS A 369 3.84 25.08 1.33
C LYS A 369 5.08 25.96 1.51
N SER A 370 5.43 26.29 2.74
CA SER A 370 6.62 27.12 3.03
C SER A 370 7.95 26.38 2.74
N SER A 371 7.92 25.05 2.66
CA SER A 371 9.08 24.21 2.34
C SER A 371 9.29 24.00 0.83
N MET A 372 8.35 24.42 -0.02
CA MET A 372 8.43 24.28 -1.50
C MET A 372 9.43 25.24 -2.19
N ARG A 373 10.21 25.96 -1.44
CA ARG A 373 11.18 26.97 -1.95
C ARG A 373 12.34 26.34 -2.71
#